data_6e2dba00a037ec15e174e80a6a9478a2
#
_entry.id   6e2dba00a037ec15e174e80a6a9478a2
#
_cell.length_a   1.000
_cell.length_b   1.000
_cell.length_c   1.000
_cell.angle_alpha   90.00
_cell.angle_beta   90.00
_cell.angle_gamma   90.00
#
_symmetry.space_group_name_H-M   'P 1'
#
loop_
_entity.id
_entity.type
_entity.pdbx_description
1 polymer ?
#
loop_
_entity_poly.entity_id
_entity_poly.type
_entity_poly.pdbx_seq_one_letter_code
_entity_poly.pdbx_strand_id
1 'polypeptide(L)'
;MNPTDSYVILYKGEEPVDSALLDADNRFFMELDSLEEGLYNFYHRPEFQYVYLEKGDSLQIRLNTVSFDESLVFSGRGETLNNFLIDLYLETESEEGLIRHSFVPLEPQAFSAKLDSLKSNKISRLESLHNDFTLSENGYELALASILYKNFYYKEKYPFWHRQVIGEGVLHDLPADFYDYRSQVSYDNPNLTFLKPYYDFMLYHIGNLAFMGCQKSCDMDQAKIRNQLHFNQHQLQLIDSLVTGQDLRDNLFRTVAFEYLLKNDTEENFEIFMEDFHARSGENRHLEEINHLSESIRNLRPNVELPALLVENTEGENLSLKDIASRGKVVFYFWSGPEPRHLVNITRRVHDLSEKHPDTRFVGICLRTSRDRWKTLLGNHGLKEEDQFWTGDFQSFAHTLVVYHPFKSILTKDGRIIDGFANLNTSF
;
A
#
# COMPACT_ATOMS: atom_id res chain seq x y z
N MET A 1 -8.99 -8.09 -23.21
CA MET A 1 -8.03 -8.88 -24.05
C MET A 1 -6.88 -9.33 -23.18
N ASN A 2 -6.27 -10.49 -23.44
CA ASN A 2 -5.14 -11.07 -22.67
C ASN A 2 -5.43 -11.26 -21.18
N PRO A 3 -6.50 -11.98 -20.78
CA PRO A 3 -6.85 -12.12 -19.38
C PRO A 3 -5.72 -12.80 -18.59
N THR A 4 -5.51 -12.30 -17.39
CA THR A 4 -4.51 -12.81 -16.43
C THR A 4 -5.11 -13.75 -15.41
N ASP A 5 -6.46 -13.78 -15.33
CA ASP A 5 -7.26 -14.65 -14.49
C ASP A 5 -8.53 -15.09 -15.24
N SER A 6 -9.25 -16.04 -14.70
CA SER A 6 -10.48 -16.58 -15.31
C SER A 6 -11.76 -15.87 -14.83
N TYR A 7 -11.65 -14.91 -13.93
CA TYR A 7 -12.80 -14.22 -13.32
C TYR A 7 -12.56 -12.73 -13.11
N VAL A 8 -13.66 -12.04 -12.94
CA VAL A 8 -13.73 -10.63 -12.56
C VAL A 8 -14.56 -10.54 -11.28
N ILE A 9 -14.16 -9.66 -10.35
CA ILE A 9 -14.90 -9.41 -9.11
C ILE A 9 -15.25 -7.93 -9.03
N LEU A 10 -16.45 -7.64 -8.58
CA LEU A 10 -16.91 -6.30 -8.23
C LEU A 10 -16.93 -6.17 -6.70
N TYR A 11 -16.23 -5.17 -6.19
CA TYR A 11 -16.19 -4.84 -4.76
C TYR A 11 -16.91 -3.53 -4.48
N LYS A 12 -17.59 -3.46 -3.32
CA LYS A 12 -17.99 -2.19 -2.71
C LYS A 12 -17.18 -2.01 -1.43
N GLY A 13 -16.29 -1.04 -1.41
CA GLY A 13 -15.27 -0.97 -0.37
C GLY A 13 -14.37 -2.19 -0.40
N GLU A 14 -14.35 -2.95 0.69
CA GLU A 14 -13.55 -4.19 0.83
C GLU A 14 -14.40 -5.46 0.62
N GLU A 15 -15.73 -5.33 0.49
CA GLU A 15 -16.65 -6.46 0.38
C GLU A 15 -16.90 -6.84 -1.08
N PRO A 16 -16.74 -8.12 -1.46
CA PRO A 16 -17.12 -8.58 -2.78
C PRO A 16 -18.66 -8.58 -2.93
N VAL A 17 -19.15 -7.88 -3.96
CA VAL A 17 -20.58 -7.77 -4.24
C VAL A 17 -21.03 -8.82 -5.23
N ASP A 18 -20.23 -9.02 -6.28
CA ASP A 18 -20.52 -10.00 -7.33
C ASP A 18 -19.23 -10.46 -8.01
N SER A 19 -19.30 -11.60 -8.71
CA SER A 19 -18.20 -12.12 -9.52
C SER A 19 -18.71 -12.86 -10.75
N ALA A 20 -17.98 -12.74 -11.84
CA ALA A 20 -18.30 -13.46 -13.08
C ALA A 20 -17.07 -14.16 -13.65
N LEU A 21 -17.30 -15.36 -14.19
CA LEU A 21 -16.29 -16.08 -14.97
C LEU A 21 -16.22 -15.50 -16.39
N LEU A 22 -15.03 -15.50 -16.96
CA LEU A 22 -14.83 -15.21 -18.38
C LEU A 22 -15.28 -16.38 -19.24
N ASP A 23 -16.01 -16.07 -20.31
CA ASP A 23 -16.38 -17.03 -21.34
C ASP A 23 -15.19 -17.35 -22.30
N ALA A 24 -15.43 -18.17 -23.31
CA ALA A 24 -14.43 -18.54 -24.30
C ALA A 24 -13.92 -17.35 -25.16
N ASP A 25 -14.68 -16.26 -25.22
CA ASP A 25 -14.34 -15.01 -25.91
C ASP A 25 -13.73 -13.97 -24.97
N ASN A 26 -13.42 -14.35 -23.71
CA ASN A 26 -12.94 -13.49 -22.64
C ASN A 26 -13.90 -12.35 -22.28
N ARG A 27 -15.20 -12.66 -22.27
CA ARG A 27 -16.27 -11.75 -21.86
C ARG A 27 -16.84 -12.19 -20.52
N PHE A 28 -17.37 -11.24 -19.76
CA PHE A 28 -18.12 -11.50 -18.54
C PHE A 28 -19.43 -10.71 -18.56
N PHE A 29 -20.37 -11.12 -17.74
CA PHE A 29 -21.64 -10.45 -17.52
C PHE A 29 -21.98 -10.49 -16.04
N MET A 30 -22.42 -9.36 -15.48
CA MET A 30 -22.93 -9.22 -14.13
C MET A 30 -24.28 -8.50 -14.19
N GLU A 31 -25.27 -9.00 -13.46
CA GLU A 31 -26.57 -8.36 -13.29
C GLU A 31 -26.80 -8.13 -11.80
N LEU A 32 -26.92 -6.86 -11.42
CA LEU A 32 -27.03 -6.44 -10.02
C LEU A 32 -28.49 -6.12 -9.70
N ASP A 33 -29.21 -7.06 -9.09
CA ASP A 33 -30.64 -6.93 -8.76
C ASP A 33 -30.92 -5.83 -7.73
N SER A 34 -29.99 -5.62 -6.80
CA SER A 34 -30.08 -4.60 -5.77
C SER A 34 -28.79 -3.77 -5.71
N LEU A 35 -28.73 -2.74 -6.57
CA LEU A 35 -27.59 -1.82 -6.60
C LEU A 35 -27.78 -0.72 -5.55
N GLU A 36 -26.79 -0.58 -4.68
CA GLU A 36 -26.56 0.64 -3.90
C GLU A 36 -25.67 1.57 -4.72
N GLU A 37 -26.18 2.74 -5.10
CA GLU A 37 -25.45 3.70 -5.94
C GLU A 37 -24.13 4.14 -5.28
N GLY A 38 -23.09 4.37 -6.10
CA GLY A 38 -21.81 4.86 -5.61
C GLY A 38 -20.58 4.25 -6.26
N LEU A 39 -19.45 4.37 -5.57
CA LEU A 39 -18.16 3.91 -6.02
C LEU A 39 -17.96 2.43 -5.74
N TYR A 40 -17.56 1.70 -6.76
CA TYR A 40 -17.17 0.29 -6.73
C TYR A 40 -15.76 0.11 -7.25
N ASN A 41 -15.15 -1.05 -6.99
CA ASN A 41 -13.90 -1.48 -7.57
C ASN A 41 -14.13 -2.69 -8.47
N PHE A 42 -13.80 -2.55 -9.73
CA PHE A 42 -13.71 -3.62 -10.70
C PHE A 42 -12.30 -4.24 -10.59
N TYR A 43 -12.22 -5.53 -10.25
CA TYR A 43 -10.96 -6.24 -10.04
C TYR A 43 -10.81 -7.37 -11.04
N HIS A 44 -9.69 -7.38 -11.73
CA HIS A 44 -9.20 -8.50 -12.52
C HIS A 44 -7.70 -8.64 -12.26
N ARG A 45 -7.33 -9.70 -11.54
CA ARG A 45 -5.99 -9.90 -10.98
C ARG A 45 -4.86 -9.62 -11.96
N PRO A 46 -3.82 -8.87 -11.58
CA PRO A 46 -3.59 -8.26 -10.25
C PRO A 46 -4.14 -6.85 -10.10
N GLU A 47 -4.81 -6.30 -11.12
CA GLU A 47 -5.20 -4.91 -11.23
C GLU A 47 -6.65 -4.68 -10.80
N PHE A 48 -6.93 -3.46 -10.38
CA PHE A 48 -8.28 -2.98 -10.11
C PHE A 48 -8.44 -1.54 -10.55
N GLN A 49 -9.67 -1.16 -10.87
CA GLN A 49 -10.01 0.23 -11.20
C GLN A 49 -11.41 0.58 -10.70
N TYR A 50 -11.66 1.84 -10.49
CA TYR A 50 -12.96 2.35 -10.09
C TYR A 50 -14.01 2.18 -11.17
N VAL A 51 -15.24 1.91 -10.74
CA VAL A 51 -16.45 2.06 -11.51
C VAL A 51 -17.53 2.71 -10.63
N TYR A 52 -18.08 3.82 -11.07
CA TYR A 52 -19.22 4.46 -10.43
C TYR A 52 -20.51 3.93 -11.04
N LEU A 53 -21.40 3.42 -10.21
CA LEU A 53 -22.64 2.77 -10.66
C LEU A 53 -23.86 3.45 -10.05
N GLU A 54 -24.87 3.65 -10.90
CA GLU A 54 -26.18 4.18 -10.54
C GLU A 54 -27.30 3.25 -11.01
N LYS A 55 -28.48 3.40 -10.40
CA LYS A 55 -29.65 2.57 -10.79
C LYS A 55 -30.00 2.78 -12.25
N GLY A 56 -30.12 1.66 -12.94
CA GLY A 56 -30.46 1.60 -14.36
C GLY A 56 -29.28 1.83 -15.28
N ASP A 57 -28.03 1.86 -14.78
CA ASP A 57 -26.84 1.83 -15.63
C ASP A 57 -26.77 0.53 -16.41
N SER A 58 -26.14 0.63 -17.60
CA SER A 58 -25.84 -0.50 -18.46
C SER A 58 -24.49 -0.23 -19.10
N LEU A 59 -23.42 -0.62 -18.39
CA LEU A 59 -22.04 -0.37 -18.77
C LEU A 59 -21.43 -1.55 -19.51
N GLN A 60 -20.72 -1.24 -20.59
CA GLN A 60 -19.79 -2.14 -21.24
C GLN A 60 -18.38 -1.72 -20.88
N ILE A 61 -17.61 -2.64 -20.33
CA ILE A 61 -16.21 -2.43 -19.93
C ILE A 61 -15.31 -3.14 -20.92
N ARG A 62 -14.38 -2.42 -21.52
CA ARG A 62 -13.39 -2.97 -22.45
C ARG A 62 -12.00 -2.57 -22.01
N LEU A 63 -11.12 -3.56 -21.89
CA LEU A 63 -9.71 -3.34 -21.52
C LEU A 63 -8.77 -4.40 -22.09
N ASN A 64 -7.48 -4.10 -22.06
CA ASN A 64 -6.39 -5.03 -22.31
C ASN A 64 -5.48 -5.08 -21.06
N THR A 65 -5.31 -6.24 -20.45
CA THR A 65 -4.56 -6.40 -19.20
C THR A 65 -3.05 -6.09 -19.32
N VAL A 66 -2.51 -5.99 -20.53
CA VAL A 66 -1.12 -5.55 -20.76
C VAL A 66 -0.93 -4.05 -20.50
N SER A 67 -1.99 -3.26 -20.75
CA SER A 67 -2.07 -1.81 -20.50
C SER A 67 -3.44 -1.56 -19.87
N PHE A 68 -3.60 -1.96 -18.61
CA PHE A 68 -4.92 -2.07 -17.96
C PHE A 68 -5.64 -0.72 -17.95
N ASP A 69 -5.08 0.28 -17.30
CA ASP A 69 -5.71 1.58 -17.13
C ASP A 69 -5.78 2.38 -18.44
N GLU A 70 -4.71 2.37 -19.24
CA GLU A 70 -4.63 3.15 -20.50
C GLU A 70 -5.56 2.59 -21.58
N SER A 71 -5.99 1.34 -21.46
CA SER A 71 -6.89 0.72 -22.41
C SER A 71 -8.33 0.59 -21.92
N LEU A 72 -8.59 0.97 -20.68
CA LEU A 72 -9.90 0.88 -20.06
C LEU A 72 -10.84 1.93 -20.66
N VAL A 73 -11.95 1.46 -21.22
CA VAL A 73 -12.99 2.31 -21.81
C VAL A 73 -14.35 1.81 -21.38
N PHE A 74 -15.18 2.73 -20.94
CA PHE A 74 -16.58 2.49 -20.64
C PHE A 74 -17.46 2.95 -21.81
N SER A 75 -18.52 2.19 -22.08
CA SER A 75 -19.56 2.58 -23.06
C SER A 75 -20.95 2.16 -22.57
N GLY A 76 -21.99 2.87 -23.04
CA GLY A 76 -23.37 2.69 -22.60
C GLY A 76 -23.79 3.66 -21.50
N ARG A 77 -24.94 3.37 -20.85
CA ARG A 77 -25.48 4.27 -19.83
C ARG A 77 -24.60 4.20 -18.58
N GLY A 78 -24.10 5.36 -18.12
CA GLY A 78 -23.14 5.50 -17.03
C GLY A 78 -21.69 5.73 -17.51
N GLU A 79 -21.43 5.70 -18.83
CA GLU A 79 -20.07 5.84 -19.39
C GLU A 79 -19.40 7.19 -19.10
N THR A 80 -20.18 8.26 -19.12
CA THR A 80 -19.67 9.64 -19.11
C THR A 80 -18.81 9.93 -17.87
N LEU A 81 -19.34 9.66 -16.70
CA LEU A 81 -18.61 9.86 -15.43
C LEU A 81 -17.45 8.88 -15.29
N ASN A 82 -17.64 7.62 -15.65
CA ASN A 82 -16.62 6.60 -15.55
C ASN A 82 -15.40 6.88 -16.45
N ASN A 83 -15.63 7.31 -17.70
CA ASN A 83 -14.54 7.73 -18.58
C ASN A 83 -13.83 8.98 -18.05
N PHE A 84 -14.56 9.94 -17.47
CA PHE A 84 -13.95 11.10 -16.83
C PHE A 84 -13.06 10.72 -15.64
N LEU A 85 -13.47 9.77 -14.80
CA LEU A 85 -12.70 9.31 -13.65
C LEU A 85 -11.41 8.60 -14.07
N ILE A 86 -11.43 7.76 -15.12
CA ILE A 86 -10.22 7.11 -15.62
C ILE A 86 -9.27 8.13 -16.29
N ASP A 87 -9.81 9.12 -17.03
CA ASP A 87 -9.00 10.19 -17.59
C ASP A 87 -8.31 11.00 -16.49
N LEU A 88 -9.02 11.33 -15.38
CA LEU A 88 -8.43 11.99 -14.21
C LEU A 88 -7.30 11.17 -13.58
N TYR A 89 -7.49 9.87 -13.50
CA TYR A 89 -6.49 8.96 -12.94
C TYR A 89 -5.21 8.99 -13.79
N LEU A 90 -5.32 8.75 -15.09
CA LEU A 90 -4.18 8.75 -16.04
C LEU A 90 -3.47 10.11 -16.12
N GLU A 91 -4.24 11.20 -16.14
CA GLU A 91 -3.68 12.55 -16.12
C GLU A 91 -2.87 12.78 -14.83
N THR A 92 -3.41 12.36 -13.70
CA THR A 92 -2.74 12.47 -12.40
C THR A 92 -1.43 11.70 -12.33
N GLU A 93 -1.39 10.49 -12.88
CA GLU A 93 -0.15 9.72 -12.99
C GLU A 93 0.90 10.43 -13.85
N SER A 94 0.48 10.95 -14.99
CA SER A 94 1.37 11.69 -15.90
C SER A 94 1.93 12.98 -15.26
N GLU A 95 1.13 13.66 -14.45
CA GLU A 95 1.50 14.89 -13.74
C GLU A 95 2.43 14.67 -12.54
N GLU A 96 2.43 13.48 -11.94
CA GLU A 96 3.19 13.23 -10.69
C GLU A 96 4.68 13.49 -10.85
N GLY A 97 5.26 13.07 -11.97
CA GLY A 97 6.64 13.36 -12.32
C GLY A 97 6.92 14.87 -12.48
N LEU A 98 6.03 15.59 -13.15
CA LEU A 98 6.11 17.05 -13.32
C LEU A 98 6.03 17.76 -11.97
N ILE A 99 5.06 17.41 -11.14
CA ILE A 99 4.88 18.01 -9.81
C ILE A 99 6.13 17.77 -8.96
N ARG A 100 6.62 16.54 -8.89
CA ARG A 100 7.76 16.18 -8.05
C ARG A 100 9.05 16.86 -8.48
N HIS A 101 9.33 16.90 -9.79
CA HIS A 101 10.63 17.37 -10.28
C HIS A 101 10.64 18.86 -10.63
N SER A 102 9.48 19.48 -10.96
CA SER A 102 9.41 20.84 -11.43
C SER A 102 8.66 21.80 -10.50
N PHE A 103 7.64 21.33 -9.76
CA PHE A 103 6.87 22.21 -8.87
C PHE A 103 7.38 22.16 -7.43
N VAL A 104 7.69 20.97 -6.90
CA VAL A 104 8.20 20.80 -5.52
C VAL A 104 9.47 21.64 -5.23
N PRO A 105 10.42 21.86 -6.17
CA PRO A 105 11.55 22.76 -5.94
C PRO A 105 11.22 24.25 -5.83
N LEU A 106 10.00 24.64 -6.24
CA LEU A 106 9.59 26.06 -6.22
C LEU A 106 9.23 26.51 -4.80
N GLU A 107 9.34 27.82 -4.55
CA GLU A 107 8.83 28.47 -3.33
C GLU A 107 7.33 28.21 -3.13
N PRO A 108 6.82 28.21 -1.87
CA PRO A 108 5.46 27.79 -1.53
C PRO A 108 4.35 28.47 -2.35
N GLN A 109 4.46 29.78 -2.61
CA GLN A 109 3.47 30.52 -3.39
C GLN A 109 3.48 30.09 -4.87
N ALA A 110 4.65 29.91 -5.45
CA ALA A 110 4.80 29.48 -6.85
C ALA A 110 4.36 28.03 -7.02
N PHE A 111 4.67 27.14 -6.07
CA PHE A 111 4.17 25.78 -6.02
C PHE A 111 2.64 25.75 -5.98
N SER A 112 2.02 26.48 -5.02
CA SER A 112 0.57 26.55 -4.89
C SER A 112 -0.10 27.07 -6.17
N ALA A 113 0.43 28.14 -6.78
CA ALA A 113 -0.13 28.71 -8.00
C ALA A 113 -0.11 27.72 -9.19
N LYS A 114 0.99 26.95 -9.34
CA LYS A 114 1.10 25.91 -10.37
C LYS A 114 0.12 24.76 -10.14
N LEU A 115 0.05 24.29 -8.90
CA LEU A 115 -0.82 23.19 -8.51
C LEU A 115 -2.31 23.58 -8.64
N ASP A 116 -2.67 24.80 -8.23
CA ASP A 116 -4.03 25.31 -8.33
C ASP A 116 -4.45 25.56 -9.80
N SER A 117 -3.51 25.85 -10.70
CA SER A 117 -3.78 25.92 -12.15
C SER A 117 -4.19 24.54 -12.70
N LEU A 118 -3.50 23.47 -12.34
CA LEU A 118 -3.89 22.09 -12.74
C LEU A 118 -5.28 21.74 -12.20
N LYS A 119 -5.52 22.03 -10.92
CA LYS A 119 -6.83 21.80 -10.28
C LYS A 119 -7.96 22.54 -11.01
N SER A 120 -7.76 23.84 -11.31
CA SER A 120 -8.78 24.67 -11.96
C SER A 120 -9.13 24.16 -13.37
N ASN A 121 -8.15 23.70 -14.14
CA ASN A 121 -8.40 23.09 -15.46
C ASN A 121 -9.28 21.84 -15.34
N LYS A 122 -9.02 20.97 -14.36
CA LYS A 122 -9.81 19.75 -14.12
C LYS A 122 -11.23 20.07 -13.68
N ILE A 123 -11.40 21.06 -12.79
CA ILE A 123 -12.72 21.51 -12.34
C ILE A 123 -13.52 22.08 -13.52
N SER A 124 -12.92 22.94 -14.38
CA SER A 124 -13.62 23.50 -15.55
C SER A 124 -14.07 22.41 -16.52
N ARG A 125 -13.29 21.35 -16.69
CA ARG A 125 -13.69 20.18 -17.51
C ARG A 125 -14.85 19.43 -16.88
N LEU A 126 -14.84 19.24 -15.55
CA LEU A 126 -15.93 18.59 -14.81
C LEU A 126 -17.22 19.42 -14.90
N GLU A 127 -17.14 20.74 -14.74
CA GLU A 127 -18.27 21.65 -14.90
C GLU A 127 -18.86 21.60 -16.31
N SER A 128 -18.01 21.60 -17.36
CA SER A 128 -18.47 21.44 -18.74
C SER A 128 -19.17 20.11 -18.95
N LEU A 129 -18.59 19.02 -18.41
CA LEU A 129 -19.17 17.68 -18.49
C LEU A 129 -20.54 17.61 -17.82
N HIS A 130 -20.67 18.22 -16.62
CA HIS A 130 -21.93 18.26 -15.88
C HIS A 130 -23.00 19.07 -16.64
N ASN A 131 -22.63 20.18 -17.26
CA ASN A 131 -23.55 21.00 -18.06
C ASN A 131 -24.04 20.27 -19.32
N ASP A 132 -23.16 19.52 -19.97
CA ASP A 132 -23.47 18.82 -21.23
C ASP A 132 -24.29 17.52 -21.01
N PHE A 133 -24.04 16.81 -19.92
CA PHE A 133 -24.61 15.46 -19.67
C PHE A 133 -25.45 15.34 -18.39
N THR A 134 -25.58 16.39 -17.60
CA THR A 134 -26.36 16.41 -16.34
C THR A 134 -26.00 15.21 -15.43
N LEU A 135 -24.76 15.21 -14.94
CA LEU A 135 -24.30 14.20 -13.96
C LEU A 135 -25.19 14.25 -12.70
N SER A 136 -25.36 13.11 -12.03
CA SER A 136 -25.98 13.11 -10.70
C SER A 136 -25.19 13.96 -9.70
N GLU A 137 -25.87 14.44 -8.68
CA GLU A 137 -25.21 15.24 -7.62
C GLU A 137 -24.09 14.43 -6.94
N ASN A 138 -24.36 13.18 -6.54
CA ASN A 138 -23.38 12.31 -5.92
C ASN A 138 -22.17 11.99 -6.84
N GLY A 139 -22.43 11.75 -8.14
CA GLY A 139 -21.36 11.50 -9.12
C GLY A 139 -20.50 12.74 -9.36
N TYR A 140 -21.11 13.93 -9.45
CA TYR A 140 -20.40 15.19 -9.54
C TYR A 140 -19.55 15.47 -8.30
N GLU A 141 -20.11 15.30 -7.10
CA GLU A 141 -19.39 15.47 -5.84
C GLU A 141 -18.21 14.50 -5.70
N LEU A 142 -18.37 13.24 -6.09
CA LEU A 142 -17.28 12.25 -6.10
C LEU A 142 -16.12 12.68 -7.02
N ALA A 143 -16.43 13.09 -8.26
CA ALA A 143 -15.44 13.56 -9.21
C ALA A 143 -14.73 14.83 -8.73
N LEU A 144 -15.49 15.79 -8.17
CA LEU A 144 -14.93 16.99 -7.57
C LEU A 144 -14.01 16.66 -6.39
N ALA A 145 -14.44 15.76 -5.50
CA ALA A 145 -13.65 15.29 -4.37
C ALA A 145 -12.33 14.64 -4.85
N SER A 146 -12.37 13.83 -5.92
CA SER A 146 -11.17 13.23 -6.52
C SER A 146 -10.14 14.29 -6.93
N ILE A 147 -10.59 15.39 -7.53
CA ILE A 147 -9.73 16.53 -7.92
C ILE A 147 -9.20 17.29 -6.70
N LEU A 148 -10.09 17.65 -5.76
CA LEU A 148 -9.75 18.48 -4.60
C LEU A 148 -8.77 17.75 -3.67
N TYR A 149 -9.09 16.52 -3.27
CA TYR A 149 -8.27 15.78 -2.31
C TYR A 149 -6.91 15.37 -2.88
N LYS A 150 -6.80 15.17 -4.20
CA LYS A 150 -5.49 14.98 -4.82
C LYS A 150 -4.64 16.27 -4.80
N ASN A 151 -5.24 17.44 -4.98
CA ASN A 151 -4.56 18.72 -4.82
C ASN A 151 -4.10 18.92 -3.36
N PHE A 152 -5.00 18.67 -2.39
CA PHE A 152 -4.69 18.80 -0.97
C PHE A 152 -3.59 17.81 -0.52
N TYR A 153 -3.60 16.59 -1.03
CA TYR A 153 -2.54 15.61 -0.81
C TYR A 153 -1.15 16.13 -1.19
N TYR A 154 -1.02 16.78 -2.34
CA TYR A 154 0.26 17.38 -2.74
C TYR A 154 0.66 18.55 -1.85
N LYS A 155 -0.30 19.35 -1.37
CA LYS A 155 -0.02 20.43 -0.40
C LYS A 155 0.44 19.88 0.95
N GLU A 156 -0.15 18.78 1.43
CA GLU A 156 0.33 18.12 2.67
C GLU A 156 1.77 17.58 2.53
N LYS A 157 2.12 17.06 1.37
CA LYS A 157 3.46 16.50 1.13
C LYS A 157 4.53 17.54 0.81
N TYR A 158 4.12 18.69 0.31
CA TYR A 158 5.04 19.71 -0.18
C TYR A 158 6.16 20.08 0.81
N PRO A 159 5.94 20.42 2.08
CA PRO A 159 7.02 20.87 2.96
C PRO A 159 8.08 19.78 3.16
N PHE A 160 7.70 18.52 3.19
CA PHE A 160 8.62 17.40 3.37
C PHE A 160 9.39 17.09 2.09
N TRP A 161 8.73 17.10 0.95
CA TRP A 161 9.34 16.87 -0.35
C TRP A 161 10.25 18.04 -0.77
N HIS A 162 9.79 19.27 -0.57
CA HIS A 162 10.58 20.48 -0.85
C HIS A 162 11.89 20.43 -0.08
N ARG A 163 11.85 20.24 1.25
CA ARG A 163 13.04 20.07 2.08
C ARG A 163 13.99 19.02 1.54
N GLN A 164 13.47 17.85 1.15
CA GLN A 164 14.30 16.78 0.64
C GLN A 164 14.97 17.12 -0.69
N VAL A 165 14.24 17.78 -1.58
CA VAL A 165 14.73 18.12 -2.93
C VAL A 165 15.73 19.25 -2.90
N ILE A 166 15.52 20.29 -2.08
CA ILE A 166 16.45 21.42 -1.95
C ILE A 166 17.61 21.15 -0.97
N GLY A 167 17.57 20.01 -0.24
CA GLY A 167 18.63 19.60 0.67
C GLY A 167 18.69 20.36 1.98
N GLU A 168 17.60 20.99 2.42
CA GLU A 168 17.54 21.70 3.69
C GLU A 168 17.44 20.77 4.90
N GLY A 169 18.04 21.19 6.02
CA GLY A 169 17.99 20.45 7.29
C GLY A 169 16.66 20.62 8.05
N VAL A 170 15.92 21.70 7.77
CA VAL A 170 14.67 22.07 8.43
C VAL A 170 13.54 22.23 7.40
N LEU A 171 12.30 22.23 7.86
CA LEU A 171 11.16 22.54 6.98
C LEU A 171 11.19 24.04 6.65
N HIS A 172 10.90 24.36 5.40
CA HIS A 172 10.77 25.73 4.92
C HIS A 172 9.55 26.42 5.56
N ASP A 173 9.66 27.73 5.84
CA ASP A 173 8.54 28.51 6.36
C ASP A 173 7.43 28.61 5.30
N LEU A 174 6.23 28.29 5.70
CA LEU A 174 5.06 28.33 4.83
C LEU A 174 4.25 29.61 5.06
N PRO A 175 3.64 30.18 3.99
CA PRO A 175 2.68 31.27 4.14
C PRO A 175 1.54 30.90 5.11
N ALA A 176 1.01 31.90 5.81
CA ALA A 176 -0.06 31.68 6.81
C ALA A 176 -1.31 31.03 6.21
N ASP A 177 -1.60 31.32 4.94
CA ASP A 177 -2.74 30.82 4.17
C ASP A 177 -2.49 29.50 3.43
N PHE A 178 -1.29 28.94 3.54
CA PHE A 178 -0.92 27.73 2.78
C PHE A 178 -1.85 26.54 3.07
N TYR A 179 -2.34 26.43 4.28
CA TYR A 179 -3.23 25.37 4.76
C TYR A 179 -4.71 25.75 4.86
N ASP A 180 -5.16 26.88 4.28
CA ASP A 180 -6.56 27.34 4.36
C ASP A 180 -7.57 26.33 3.81
N TYR A 181 -7.15 25.49 2.85
CA TYR A 181 -7.96 24.40 2.31
C TYR A 181 -8.40 23.38 3.37
N ARG A 182 -7.70 23.29 4.52
CA ARG A 182 -8.04 22.36 5.59
C ARG A 182 -9.42 22.65 6.20
N SER A 183 -9.93 23.88 6.08
CA SER A 183 -11.30 24.24 6.46
C SER A 183 -12.38 23.55 5.63
N GLN A 184 -12.02 23.00 4.47
CA GLN A 184 -12.93 22.29 3.56
C GLN A 184 -12.89 20.77 3.74
N VAL A 185 -12.07 20.26 4.65
CA VAL A 185 -11.89 18.81 4.85
C VAL A 185 -13.07 18.24 5.61
N SER A 186 -13.72 17.23 5.05
CA SER A 186 -14.68 16.39 5.75
C SER A 186 -13.98 15.15 6.31
N TYR A 187 -14.22 14.81 7.57
CA TYR A 187 -13.64 13.65 8.26
C TYR A 187 -14.62 12.47 8.40
N ASP A 188 -15.84 12.60 7.85
CA ASP A 188 -16.95 11.66 8.06
C ASP A 188 -17.77 11.36 6.80
N ASN A 189 -17.26 11.65 5.60
CA ASN A 189 -18.00 11.39 4.37
C ASN A 189 -17.88 9.92 3.96
N PRO A 190 -18.93 9.09 4.15
CA PRO A 190 -18.89 7.66 3.85
C PRO A 190 -18.72 7.36 2.36
N ASN A 191 -19.19 8.26 1.47
CA ASN A 191 -19.08 8.10 0.02
C ASN A 191 -17.64 8.22 -0.48
N LEU A 192 -16.74 8.82 0.32
CA LEU A 192 -15.35 9.06 -0.04
C LEU A 192 -14.37 8.08 0.61
N THR A 193 -14.78 7.30 1.59
CA THR A 193 -13.88 6.44 2.39
C THR A 193 -12.98 5.55 1.54
N PHE A 194 -13.51 5.00 0.45
CA PHE A 194 -12.76 4.13 -0.47
C PHE A 194 -12.27 4.83 -1.74
N LEU A 195 -12.44 6.16 -1.82
CA LEU A 195 -11.84 6.97 -2.86
C LEU A 195 -10.37 7.22 -2.54
N LYS A 196 -9.47 6.64 -3.33
CA LYS A 196 -8.02 6.69 -3.06
C LYS A 196 -7.47 8.11 -2.86
N PRO A 197 -7.80 9.15 -3.67
CA PRO A 197 -7.35 10.51 -3.43
C PRO A 197 -7.73 11.05 -2.05
N TYR A 198 -8.93 10.72 -1.56
CA TYR A 198 -9.39 11.11 -0.23
C TYR A 198 -8.64 10.35 0.87
N TYR A 199 -8.55 9.03 0.75
CA TYR A 199 -7.85 8.21 1.74
C TYR A 199 -6.36 8.56 1.85
N ASP A 200 -5.66 8.67 0.71
CA ASP A 200 -4.26 9.09 0.67
C ASP A 200 -4.06 10.46 1.32
N PHE A 201 -4.96 11.42 1.01
CA PHE A 201 -4.93 12.73 1.65
C PHE A 201 -5.10 12.61 3.16
N MET A 202 -6.11 11.90 3.64
CA MET A 202 -6.39 11.75 5.08
C MET A 202 -5.18 11.17 5.83
N LEU A 203 -4.54 10.15 5.28
CA LEU A 203 -3.35 9.54 5.87
C LEU A 203 -2.19 10.56 6.03
N TYR A 204 -1.89 11.32 4.96
CA TYR A 204 -0.82 12.32 5.01
C TYR A 204 -1.21 13.55 5.82
N HIS A 205 -2.46 13.93 5.82
CA HIS A 205 -2.99 15.04 6.61
C HIS A 205 -2.86 14.76 8.12
N ILE A 206 -3.31 13.59 8.59
CA ILE A 206 -3.12 13.15 9.98
C ILE A 206 -1.63 13.09 10.33
N GLY A 207 -0.80 12.53 9.46
CA GLY A 207 0.66 12.50 9.65
C GLY A 207 1.28 13.89 9.75
N ASN A 208 0.87 14.84 8.91
CA ASN A 208 1.35 16.22 8.94
C ASN A 208 0.87 16.95 10.20
N LEU A 209 -0.40 16.82 10.58
CA LEU A 209 -0.92 17.39 11.83
C LEU A 209 -0.15 16.87 13.06
N ALA A 210 0.09 15.56 13.13
CA ALA A 210 0.87 14.95 14.21
C ALA A 210 2.31 15.50 14.23
N PHE A 211 2.96 15.58 13.08
CA PHE A 211 4.33 16.10 12.96
C PHE A 211 4.42 17.56 13.40
N MET A 212 3.56 18.43 12.87
CA MET A 212 3.57 19.86 13.19
C MET A 212 3.16 20.13 14.66
N GLY A 213 2.25 19.31 15.20
CA GLY A 213 1.89 19.34 16.62
C GLY A 213 3.07 18.95 17.51
N CYS A 214 3.76 17.86 17.16
CA CYS A 214 4.95 17.40 17.90
C CYS A 214 6.09 18.43 17.88
N GLN A 215 6.32 19.13 16.78
CA GLN A 215 7.32 20.20 16.71
C GLN A 215 7.06 21.33 17.70
N LYS A 216 5.80 21.69 17.91
CA LYS A 216 5.40 22.80 18.78
C LYS A 216 5.39 22.44 20.25
N SER A 217 4.99 21.23 20.61
CA SER A 217 4.66 20.86 22.00
C SER A 217 5.50 19.71 22.58
N CYS A 218 6.32 19.03 21.79
CA CYS A 218 7.01 17.81 22.23
C CYS A 218 8.54 17.88 22.16
N ASP A 219 9.09 19.07 21.96
CA ASP A 219 10.56 19.34 21.88
C ASP A 219 11.29 18.39 20.90
N MET A 220 10.64 18.10 19.76
CA MET A 220 11.21 17.25 18.73
C MET A 220 12.14 18.04 17.81
N ASP A 221 13.25 17.39 17.42
CA ASP A 221 14.16 17.93 16.41
C ASP A 221 13.40 18.20 15.10
N GLN A 222 13.49 19.44 14.61
CA GLN A 222 12.78 19.91 13.40
C GLN A 222 13.06 19.09 12.14
N ALA A 223 14.10 18.26 12.13
CA ALA A 223 14.52 17.53 10.95
C ALA A 223 13.99 16.09 10.86
N LYS A 224 13.76 15.41 11.99
CA LYS A 224 13.44 13.98 12.03
C LYS A 224 12.54 13.63 13.21
N ILE A 225 11.59 12.73 12.97
CA ILE A 225 10.87 12.04 14.04
C ILE A 225 11.86 11.07 14.70
N ARG A 226 12.33 11.41 15.90
CA ARG A 226 13.24 10.55 16.67
C ARG A 226 12.48 9.53 17.52
N ASN A 227 11.36 9.95 18.10
CA ASN A 227 10.48 9.10 18.90
C ASN A 227 9.30 8.64 18.07
N GLN A 228 9.42 7.45 17.48
CA GLN A 228 8.39 6.87 16.63
C GLN A 228 7.12 6.51 17.41
N LEU A 229 7.26 6.00 18.65
CA LEU A 229 6.12 5.71 19.51
C LEU A 229 5.27 6.97 19.72
N HIS A 230 5.89 8.05 20.19
CA HIS A 230 5.20 9.31 20.47
C HIS A 230 4.48 9.89 19.23
N PHE A 231 5.16 9.87 18.07
CA PHE A 231 4.58 10.35 16.82
C PHE A 231 3.34 9.53 16.41
N ASN A 232 3.42 8.21 16.48
CA ASN A 232 2.31 7.35 16.09
C ASN A 232 1.17 7.41 17.14
N GLN A 233 1.46 7.59 18.41
CA GLN A 233 0.43 7.86 19.43
C GLN A 233 -0.32 9.17 19.14
N HIS A 234 0.35 10.22 18.70
CA HIS A 234 -0.31 11.46 18.25
C HIS A 234 -1.19 11.23 17.03
N GLN A 235 -0.77 10.37 16.07
CA GLN A 235 -1.63 10.00 14.94
C GLN A 235 -2.88 9.27 15.42
N LEU A 236 -2.76 8.28 16.33
CA LEU A 236 -3.91 7.57 16.92
C LEU A 236 -4.86 8.56 17.63
N GLN A 237 -4.32 9.51 18.39
CA GLN A 237 -5.11 10.52 19.07
C GLN A 237 -5.85 11.45 18.10
N LEU A 238 -5.23 11.86 17.00
CA LEU A 238 -5.86 12.69 15.98
C LEU A 238 -6.97 11.94 15.24
N ILE A 239 -6.74 10.68 14.89
CA ILE A 239 -7.79 9.83 14.29
C ILE A 239 -8.97 9.72 15.24
N ASP A 240 -8.72 9.42 16.52
CA ASP A 240 -9.74 9.28 17.56
C ASP A 240 -10.59 10.54 17.73
N SER A 241 -9.96 11.72 17.67
CA SER A 241 -10.63 12.99 17.92
C SER A 241 -11.30 13.62 16.70
N LEU A 242 -10.81 13.38 15.49
CA LEU A 242 -11.25 14.06 14.27
C LEU A 242 -12.12 13.19 13.38
N VAL A 243 -11.86 11.88 13.32
CA VAL A 243 -12.49 10.99 12.35
C VAL A 243 -13.67 10.27 13.00
N THR A 244 -14.88 10.61 12.57
CA THR A 244 -16.11 10.04 13.12
C THR A 244 -16.72 8.94 12.23
N GLY A 245 -16.43 8.92 10.93
CA GLY A 245 -16.85 7.87 10.02
C GLY A 245 -16.13 6.55 10.30
N GLN A 246 -16.88 5.50 10.68
CA GLN A 246 -16.33 4.24 11.20
C GLN A 246 -15.34 3.58 10.23
N ASP A 247 -15.70 3.43 8.95
CA ASP A 247 -14.85 2.77 7.97
C ASP A 247 -13.52 3.51 7.72
N LEU A 248 -13.57 4.84 7.61
CA LEU A 248 -12.37 5.65 7.46
C LEU A 248 -11.50 5.57 8.71
N ARG A 249 -12.12 5.65 9.88
CA ARG A 249 -11.45 5.53 11.18
C ARG A 249 -10.72 4.20 11.31
N ASP A 250 -11.40 3.11 11.02
CA ASP A 250 -10.84 1.75 11.10
C ASP A 250 -9.63 1.58 10.17
N ASN A 251 -9.75 2.03 8.92
CA ASN A 251 -8.69 1.95 7.94
C ASN A 251 -7.48 2.81 8.31
N LEU A 252 -7.68 4.02 8.85
CA LEU A 252 -6.58 4.87 9.30
C LEU A 252 -5.86 4.28 10.52
N PHE A 253 -6.60 3.80 11.51
CA PHE A 253 -6.02 3.08 12.66
C PHE A 253 -5.19 1.88 12.21
N ARG A 254 -5.74 1.06 11.30
CA ARG A 254 -5.02 -0.07 10.70
C ARG A 254 -3.71 0.35 10.07
N THR A 255 -3.74 1.39 9.24
CA THR A 255 -2.54 1.85 8.53
C THR A 255 -1.48 2.37 9.50
N VAL A 256 -1.84 3.18 10.49
CA VAL A 256 -0.89 3.67 11.52
C VAL A 256 -0.32 2.51 12.32
N ALA A 257 -1.14 1.52 12.69
CA ALA A 257 -0.66 0.33 13.40
C ALA A 257 0.33 -0.48 12.55
N PHE A 258 0.03 -0.76 11.30
CA PHE A 258 0.96 -1.44 10.39
C PHE A 258 2.27 -0.68 10.23
N GLU A 259 2.22 0.62 9.97
CA GLU A 259 3.40 1.45 9.80
C GLU A 259 4.30 1.48 11.05
N TYR A 260 3.70 1.50 12.25
CA TYR A 260 4.47 1.48 13.49
C TYR A 260 5.05 0.09 13.78
N LEU A 261 4.22 -0.95 13.75
CA LEU A 261 4.63 -2.32 14.09
C LEU A 261 5.76 -2.84 13.21
N LEU A 262 5.76 -2.48 11.92
CA LEU A 262 6.81 -2.88 10.97
C LEU A 262 8.15 -2.11 11.15
N LYS A 263 8.22 -1.07 12.00
CA LYS A 263 9.47 -0.36 12.31
C LYS A 263 10.38 -1.09 13.28
N ASN A 264 9.89 -2.16 13.92
CA ASN A 264 10.64 -2.98 14.86
C ASN A 264 11.27 -2.17 16.00
N ASP A 265 10.44 -1.44 16.74
CA ASP A 265 10.84 -0.67 17.93
C ASP A 265 11.09 -1.61 19.14
N THR A 266 11.51 -1.04 20.28
CA THR A 266 11.74 -1.81 21.52
C THR A 266 10.48 -2.52 21.98
N GLU A 267 10.64 -3.60 22.76
CA GLU A 267 9.51 -4.36 23.30
C GLU A 267 8.60 -3.49 24.17
N GLU A 268 9.18 -2.66 25.03
CA GLU A 268 8.44 -1.75 25.89
C GLU A 268 7.59 -0.75 25.07
N ASN A 269 8.19 -0.11 24.08
CA ASN A 269 7.47 0.81 23.19
C ASN A 269 6.36 0.12 22.39
N PHE A 270 6.61 -1.11 21.96
CA PHE A 270 5.63 -1.92 21.26
C PHE A 270 4.40 -2.22 22.13
N GLU A 271 4.58 -2.62 23.38
CA GLU A 271 3.47 -2.87 24.30
C GLU A 271 2.68 -1.59 24.59
N ILE A 272 3.36 -0.48 24.87
CA ILE A 272 2.73 0.83 25.08
C ILE A 272 1.89 1.23 23.86
N PHE A 273 2.42 1.04 22.64
CA PHE A 273 1.67 1.35 21.43
C PHE A 273 0.41 0.49 21.29
N MET A 274 0.52 -0.82 21.54
CA MET A 274 -0.62 -1.72 21.41
C MET A 274 -1.70 -1.44 22.44
N GLU A 275 -1.33 -1.09 23.69
CA GLU A 275 -2.29 -0.64 24.71
C GLU A 275 -3.04 0.62 24.26
N ASP A 276 -2.34 1.63 23.74
CA ASP A 276 -2.96 2.88 23.27
C ASP A 276 -3.82 2.64 22.02
N PHE A 277 -3.36 1.80 21.08
CA PHE A 277 -4.13 1.38 19.92
C PHE A 277 -5.45 0.72 20.32
N HIS A 278 -5.43 -0.27 21.21
CA HIS A 278 -6.65 -0.94 21.66
C HIS A 278 -7.59 0.00 22.43
N ALA A 279 -7.05 0.89 23.26
CA ALA A 279 -7.86 1.84 24.02
C ALA A 279 -8.62 2.82 23.11
N ARG A 280 -8.05 3.21 21.94
CA ARG A 280 -8.61 4.20 21.04
C ARG A 280 -9.38 3.62 19.87
N SER A 281 -8.93 2.50 19.30
CA SER A 281 -9.55 1.92 18.10
C SER A 281 -10.94 1.34 18.33
N GLY A 282 -11.29 0.99 19.58
CA GLY A 282 -12.59 0.42 19.92
C GLY A 282 -12.86 -0.91 19.19
N GLU A 283 -14.07 -1.05 18.65
CA GLU A 283 -14.50 -2.22 17.86
C GLU A 283 -14.04 -2.08 16.39
N ASN A 284 -12.76 -1.91 16.17
CA ASN A 284 -12.20 -1.80 14.83
C ASN A 284 -12.27 -3.14 14.09
N ARG A 285 -12.77 -3.16 12.87
CA ARG A 285 -12.91 -4.37 12.05
C ARG A 285 -11.58 -5.07 11.72
N HIS A 286 -10.46 -4.37 11.82
CA HIS A 286 -9.12 -4.90 11.56
C HIS A 286 -8.38 -5.37 12.83
N LEU A 287 -9.03 -5.43 13.99
CA LEU A 287 -8.39 -5.82 15.25
C LEU A 287 -7.73 -7.20 15.19
N GLU A 288 -8.39 -8.17 14.57
CA GLU A 288 -7.86 -9.53 14.44
C GLU A 288 -6.57 -9.53 13.60
N GLU A 289 -6.56 -8.82 12.47
CA GLU A 289 -5.39 -8.68 11.61
C GLU A 289 -4.21 -8.02 12.33
N ILE A 290 -4.46 -6.92 13.06
CA ILE A 290 -3.43 -6.21 13.84
C ILE A 290 -2.89 -7.06 14.97
N ASN A 291 -3.75 -7.74 15.70
CA ASN A 291 -3.35 -8.66 16.78
C ASN A 291 -2.50 -9.81 16.24
N HIS A 292 -2.89 -10.37 15.11
CA HIS A 292 -2.14 -11.44 14.45
C HIS A 292 -0.75 -10.96 13.98
N LEU A 293 -0.67 -9.75 13.41
CA LEU A 293 0.62 -9.13 13.06
C LEU A 293 1.48 -8.90 14.30
N SER A 294 0.90 -8.38 15.37
CA SER A 294 1.57 -8.16 16.66
C SER A 294 2.15 -9.45 17.23
N GLU A 295 1.38 -10.53 17.22
CA GLU A 295 1.83 -11.86 17.66
C GLU A 295 2.96 -12.40 16.77
N SER A 296 2.82 -12.29 15.45
CA SER A 296 3.85 -12.72 14.51
C SER A 296 5.17 -11.98 14.73
N ILE A 297 5.12 -10.67 15.01
CA ILE A 297 6.31 -9.87 15.34
C ILE A 297 6.95 -10.36 16.66
N ARG A 298 6.16 -10.65 17.70
CA ARG A 298 6.68 -11.23 18.96
C ARG A 298 7.37 -12.57 18.72
N ASN A 299 6.80 -13.42 17.88
CA ASN A 299 7.35 -14.73 17.52
C ASN A 299 8.63 -14.67 16.68
N LEU A 300 8.98 -13.50 16.13
CA LEU A 300 10.23 -13.27 15.40
C LEU A 300 11.31 -12.53 16.23
N ARG A 301 11.11 -12.35 17.52
CA ARG A 301 12.09 -11.71 18.40
C ARG A 301 13.34 -12.58 18.63
N PRO A 302 14.49 -11.97 18.99
CA PRO A 302 15.71 -12.71 19.29
C PRO A 302 15.51 -13.78 20.36
N ASN A 303 16.20 -14.91 20.20
CA ASN A 303 16.15 -16.10 21.05
C ASN A 303 14.85 -16.93 21.00
N VAL A 304 13.83 -16.51 20.26
CA VAL A 304 12.65 -17.34 19.97
C VAL A 304 13.03 -18.42 18.96
N GLU A 305 12.39 -19.59 19.06
CA GLU A 305 12.52 -20.64 18.05
C GLU A 305 11.85 -20.24 16.75
N LEU A 306 12.46 -20.61 15.63
CA LEU A 306 11.88 -20.35 14.31
C LEU A 306 10.54 -21.09 14.15
N PRO A 307 9.48 -20.46 13.62
CA PRO A 307 8.21 -21.13 13.37
C PRO A 307 8.34 -22.38 12.51
N ALA A 308 7.58 -23.42 12.84
CA ALA A 308 7.61 -24.72 12.15
C ALA A 308 6.83 -24.68 10.82
N LEU A 309 7.21 -23.77 9.91
CA LEU A 309 6.68 -23.71 8.55
C LEU A 309 7.37 -24.72 7.65
N LEU A 310 6.60 -25.34 6.75
CA LEU A 310 7.12 -26.36 5.83
C LEU A 310 7.38 -25.75 4.45
N VAL A 311 8.53 -26.11 3.90
CA VAL A 311 8.96 -25.75 2.54
C VAL A 311 9.37 -27.01 1.78
N GLU A 312 9.20 -27.00 0.47
CA GLU A 312 9.55 -28.10 -0.41
C GLU A 312 10.94 -27.88 -1.06
N ASN A 313 11.81 -28.90 -1.06
CA ASN A 313 13.07 -28.87 -1.80
C ASN A 313 12.88 -29.27 -3.28
N THR A 314 13.93 -29.26 -4.07
CA THR A 314 13.88 -29.61 -5.51
C THR A 314 13.52 -31.08 -5.77
N GLU A 315 13.71 -31.97 -4.79
CA GLU A 315 13.37 -33.39 -4.85
C GLU A 315 11.88 -33.65 -4.50
N GLY A 316 11.19 -32.65 -3.95
CA GLY A 316 9.78 -32.74 -3.54
C GLY A 316 9.58 -33.14 -2.08
N GLU A 317 10.64 -33.10 -1.27
CA GLU A 317 10.57 -33.38 0.16
C GLU A 317 10.18 -32.11 0.93
N ASN A 318 9.30 -32.28 1.93
CA ASN A 318 8.92 -31.20 2.84
C ASN A 318 9.87 -31.16 4.03
N LEU A 319 10.47 -30.00 4.25
CA LEU A 319 11.37 -29.72 5.38
C LEU A 319 10.84 -28.54 6.18
N SER A 320 11.01 -28.59 7.52
CA SER A 320 10.68 -27.41 8.33
C SER A 320 11.80 -26.37 8.30
N LEU A 321 11.45 -25.08 8.37
CA LEU A 321 12.47 -24.04 8.51
C LEU A 321 13.39 -24.26 9.70
N LYS A 322 12.86 -24.81 10.79
CA LYS A 322 13.60 -25.16 12.00
C LYS A 322 14.68 -26.23 11.72
N ASP A 323 14.34 -27.26 10.93
CA ASP A 323 15.29 -28.33 10.58
C ASP A 323 16.38 -27.79 9.67
N ILE A 324 16.03 -26.93 8.68
CA ILE A 324 17.00 -26.27 7.81
C ILE A 324 17.97 -25.40 8.60
N ALA A 325 17.47 -24.69 9.64
CA ALA A 325 18.26 -23.81 10.50
C ALA A 325 18.94 -24.51 11.68
N SER A 326 18.82 -25.83 11.81
CA SER A 326 19.22 -26.57 13.02
C SER A 326 20.72 -26.52 13.32
N ARG A 327 21.57 -26.15 12.36
CA ARG A 327 23.02 -26.09 12.52
C ARG A 327 23.62 -24.83 11.92
N GLY A 328 24.44 -24.14 12.72
CA GLY A 328 25.19 -22.98 12.29
C GLY A 328 24.33 -21.73 12.08
N LYS A 329 24.89 -20.77 11.34
CA LYS A 329 24.20 -19.53 10.99
C LYS A 329 23.47 -19.69 9.66
N VAL A 330 22.19 -19.36 9.63
CA VAL A 330 21.35 -19.39 8.44
C VAL A 330 20.62 -18.05 8.29
N VAL A 331 20.65 -17.52 7.07
CA VAL A 331 19.89 -16.35 6.67
C VAL A 331 18.82 -16.79 5.67
N PHE A 332 17.56 -16.73 6.07
CA PHE A 332 16.43 -16.92 5.16
C PHE A 332 16.15 -15.62 4.43
N TYR A 333 15.96 -15.69 3.11
CA TYR A 333 15.52 -14.59 2.27
C TYR A 333 14.40 -15.03 1.34
N PHE A 334 13.61 -14.06 0.85
CA PHE A 334 12.37 -14.34 0.13
C PHE A 334 12.42 -13.75 -1.28
N TRP A 335 11.93 -14.50 -2.26
CA TRP A 335 11.86 -14.05 -3.64
C TRP A 335 10.63 -14.60 -4.36
N SER A 336 10.25 -14.00 -5.51
CA SER A 336 9.10 -14.42 -6.28
C SER A 336 9.35 -14.35 -7.79
N GLY A 337 8.74 -15.26 -8.56
CA GLY A 337 8.87 -15.32 -10.02
C GLY A 337 8.16 -14.17 -10.76
N PRO A 338 7.03 -13.62 -10.28
CA PRO A 338 6.39 -12.46 -10.88
C PRO A 338 7.23 -11.17 -10.86
N GLU A 339 8.27 -11.10 -10.03
CA GLU A 339 9.12 -9.92 -9.85
C GLU A 339 10.56 -10.14 -10.36
N PRO A 340 10.79 -10.19 -11.68
CA PRO A 340 12.09 -10.58 -12.24
C PRO A 340 13.23 -9.61 -11.89
N ARG A 341 12.94 -8.31 -11.76
CA ARG A 341 13.94 -7.31 -11.34
C ARG A 341 14.39 -7.53 -9.90
N HIS A 342 13.44 -7.84 -9.02
CA HIS A 342 13.74 -8.17 -7.63
C HIS A 342 14.57 -9.45 -7.55
N LEU A 343 14.21 -10.51 -8.29
CA LEU A 343 14.96 -11.77 -8.32
C LEU A 343 16.42 -11.55 -8.72
N VAL A 344 16.69 -10.80 -9.78
CA VAL A 344 18.07 -10.48 -10.22
C VAL A 344 18.83 -9.70 -9.13
N ASN A 345 18.19 -8.71 -8.50
CA ASN A 345 18.84 -7.90 -7.48
C ASN A 345 19.17 -8.72 -6.22
N ILE A 346 18.21 -9.52 -5.75
CA ILE A 346 18.39 -10.33 -4.54
C ILE A 346 19.42 -11.44 -4.76
N THR A 347 19.45 -12.10 -5.94
CA THR A 347 20.44 -13.11 -6.29
C THR A 347 21.85 -12.54 -6.27
N ARG A 348 22.06 -11.37 -6.89
CA ARG A 348 23.36 -10.68 -6.86
C ARG A 348 23.75 -10.34 -5.43
N ARG A 349 22.84 -9.79 -4.65
CA ARG A 349 23.13 -9.40 -3.27
C ARG A 349 23.48 -10.60 -2.39
N VAL A 350 22.75 -11.69 -2.51
CA VAL A 350 23.04 -12.95 -1.77
C VAL A 350 24.40 -13.53 -2.16
N HIS A 351 24.76 -13.49 -3.45
CA HIS A 351 26.08 -13.91 -3.91
C HIS A 351 27.20 -13.10 -3.23
N ASP A 352 27.11 -11.77 -3.29
CA ASP A 352 28.08 -10.87 -2.64
C ASP A 352 28.19 -11.10 -1.12
N LEU A 353 27.05 -11.36 -0.46
CA LEU A 353 27.01 -11.65 0.98
C LEU A 353 27.60 -13.02 1.31
N SER A 354 27.36 -14.04 0.49
CA SER A 354 27.90 -15.39 0.69
C SER A 354 29.44 -15.40 0.59
N GLU A 355 30.03 -14.58 -0.28
CA GLU A 355 31.47 -14.41 -0.35
C GLU A 355 32.07 -13.72 0.88
N LYS A 356 31.35 -12.72 1.44
CA LYS A 356 31.78 -11.96 2.62
C LYS A 356 31.59 -12.72 3.94
N HIS A 357 30.60 -13.60 3.99
CA HIS A 357 30.20 -14.36 5.19
C HIS A 357 30.21 -15.87 4.92
N PRO A 358 31.37 -16.50 4.73
CA PRO A 358 31.49 -17.93 4.36
C PRO A 358 31.02 -18.89 5.48
N ASP A 359 30.87 -18.40 6.71
CA ASP A 359 30.33 -19.13 7.85
C ASP A 359 28.79 -19.08 7.95
N THR A 360 28.13 -18.42 7.00
CA THR A 360 26.69 -18.20 6.99
C THR A 360 26.06 -18.80 5.74
N ARG A 361 25.08 -19.67 5.94
CA ARG A 361 24.30 -20.27 4.86
C ARG A 361 23.13 -19.36 4.49
N PHE A 362 23.00 -18.99 3.21
CA PHE A 362 21.90 -18.18 2.69
C PHE A 362 20.88 -19.08 2.02
N VAL A 363 19.67 -19.13 2.56
CA VAL A 363 18.57 -20.01 2.13
C VAL A 363 17.45 -19.19 1.53
N GLY A 364 17.14 -19.42 0.24
CA GLY A 364 16.08 -18.75 -0.49
C GLY A 364 14.74 -19.49 -0.41
N ILE A 365 13.68 -18.75 -0.14
CA ILE A 365 12.31 -19.27 -0.16
C ILE A 365 11.54 -18.57 -1.27
N CYS A 366 11.11 -19.35 -2.25
CA CYS A 366 10.30 -18.88 -3.37
C CYS A 366 8.83 -18.79 -2.96
N LEU A 367 8.25 -17.59 -3.11
CA LEU A 367 6.86 -17.26 -2.81
C LEU A 367 6.09 -16.89 -4.09
N ARG A 368 4.77 -16.91 -4.09
CA ARG A 368 3.89 -16.46 -5.19
C ARG A 368 4.25 -17.02 -6.57
N THR A 369 4.81 -18.21 -6.65
CA THR A 369 5.30 -18.79 -7.89
C THR A 369 4.81 -20.22 -8.00
N SER A 370 4.38 -20.68 -9.18
CA SER A 370 4.06 -22.09 -9.36
C SER A 370 5.33 -22.95 -9.26
N ARG A 371 5.16 -24.19 -8.80
CA ARG A 371 6.26 -25.13 -8.58
C ARG A 371 7.11 -25.34 -9.85
N ASP A 372 6.48 -25.49 -11.01
CA ASP A 372 7.18 -25.71 -12.28
C ASP A 372 7.99 -24.48 -12.71
N ARG A 373 7.41 -23.29 -12.54
CA ARG A 373 8.09 -22.02 -12.82
C ARG A 373 9.26 -21.80 -11.87
N TRP A 374 9.11 -22.15 -10.58
CA TRP A 374 10.20 -22.09 -9.62
C TRP A 374 11.41 -22.92 -10.07
N LYS A 375 11.22 -24.21 -10.43
CA LYS A 375 12.28 -25.08 -10.93
C LYS A 375 12.97 -24.51 -12.18
N THR A 376 12.20 -23.95 -13.10
CA THR A 376 12.75 -23.31 -14.31
C THR A 376 13.62 -22.09 -13.96
N LEU A 377 13.19 -21.26 -12.98
CA LEU A 377 13.92 -20.06 -12.57
C LEU A 377 15.24 -20.40 -11.85
N LEU A 378 15.30 -21.47 -11.08
CA LEU A 378 16.54 -21.91 -10.43
C LEU A 378 17.67 -22.12 -11.46
N GLY A 379 17.42 -22.87 -12.52
CA GLY A 379 18.40 -23.13 -13.58
C GLY A 379 18.84 -21.86 -14.32
N ASN A 380 17.90 -20.93 -14.55
CA ASN A 380 18.18 -19.71 -15.30
C ASN A 380 19.02 -18.66 -14.52
N HIS A 381 18.95 -18.68 -13.19
CA HIS A 381 19.61 -17.68 -12.33
C HIS A 381 20.83 -18.21 -11.58
N GLY A 382 21.25 -19.47 -11.81
CA GLY A 382 22.44 -20.05 -11.18
C GLY A 382 22.34 -20.15 -9.66
N LEU A 383 21.12 -20.26 -9.12
CA LEU A 383 20.88 -20.45 -7.70
C LEU A 383 21.28 -21.87 -7.28
N LYS A 384 21.93 -22.01 -6.13
CA LYS A 384 22.30 -23.32 -5.60
C LYS A 384 21.06 -24.07 -5.16
N GLU A 385 20.68 -25.12 -5.85
CA GLU A 385 19.44 -25.88 -5.62
C GLU A 385 19.29 -26.38 -4.17
N GLU A 386 20.38 -26.77 -3.53
CA GLU A 386 20.43 -27.23 -2.14
C GLU A 386 20.04 -26.16 -1.10
N ASP A 387 20.09 -24.89 -1.49
CA ASP A 387 19.75 -23.74 -0.66
C ASP A 387 18.46 -23.04 -1.12
N GLN A 388 17.67 -23.68 -1.99
CA GLN A 388 16.44 -23.09 -2.52
C GLN A 388 15.23 -23.96 -2.21
N PHE A 389 14.22 -23.33 -1.67
CA PHE A 389 12.98 -23.98 -1.27
C PHE A 389 11.77 -23.22 -1.83
N TRP A 390 10.67 -23.93 -1.91
CA TRP A 390 9.41 -23.42 -2.43
C TRP A 390 8.29 -23.63 -1.42
N THR A 391 7.32 -22.70 -1.41
CA THR A 391 6.04 -22.89 -0.72
C THR A 391 4.87 -22.47 -1.61
N GLY A 392 3.81 -23.26 -1.57
CA GLY A 392 2.52 -22.90 -2.18
C GLY A 392 1.65 -22.02 -1.29
N ASP A 393 1.97 -21.93 0.00
CA ASP A 393 1.21 -21.18 0.99
C ASP A 393 1.88 -19.82 1.30
N PHE A 394 1.74 -18.91 0.32
CA PHE A 394 2.27 -17.56 0.46
C PHE A 394 1.67 -16.81 1.65
N GLN A 395 0.36 -16.92 1.87
CA GLN A 395 -0.32 -16.12 2.91
C GLN A 395 0.17 -16.48 4.30
N SER A 396 0.19 -17.77 4.64
CA SER A 396 0.71 -18.23 5.93
C SER A 396 2.16 -17.80 6.15
N PHE A 397 3.03 -17.93 5.11
CA PHE A 397 4.43 -17.51 5.18
C PHE A 397 4.58 -16.00 5.37
N ALA A 398 3.87 -15.20 4.58
CA ALA A 398 3.94 -13.75 4.65
C ALA A 398 3.49 -13.22 6.01
N HIS A 399 2.42 -13.76 6.56
CA HIS A 399 1.89 -13.35 7.87
C HIS A 399 2.79 -13.83 9.01
N THR A 400 3.14 -15.12 9.06
CA THR A 400 3.93 -15.69 10.17
C THR A 400 5.35 -15.14 10.22
N LEU A 401 5.99 -14.92 9.06
CA LEU A 401 7.36 -14.41 8.97
C LEU A 401 7.42 -12.89 8.71
N VAL A 402 6.28 -12.21 8.69
CA VAL A 402 6.17 -10.76 8.48
C VAL A 402 6.93 -10.31 7.22
N VAL A 403 6.63 -10.95 6.07
CA VAL A 403 7.31 -10.68 4.79
C VAL A 403 6.61 -9.55 4.04
N TYR A 404 6.80 -8.31 4.48
CA TYR A 404 6.21 -7.10 3.88
C TYR A 404 7.24 -6.21 3.16
N HIS A 405 8.52 -6.59 3.15
CA HIS A 405 9.58 -5.82 2.50
C HIS A 405 10.39 -6.73 1.54
N PRO A 406 10.74 -6.26 0.33
CA PRO A 406 11.43 -7.07 -0.69
C PRO A 406 12.76 -7.67 -0.22
N PHE A 407 13.54 -6.96 0.61
CA PHE A 407 14.83 -7.43 1.13
C PHE A 407 14.77 -7.96 2.56
N LYS A 408 13.54 -8.26 3.04
CA LYS A 408 13.34 -8.95 4.32
C LYS A 408 14.17 -10.21 4.38
N SER A 409 14.84 -10.40 5.51
CA SER A 409 15.54 -11.63 5.83
C SER A 409 15.41 -11.97 7.31
N ILE A 410 15.71 -13.22 7.66
CA ILE A 410 15.68 -13.70 9.04
C ILE A 410 17.03 -14.37 9.29
N LEU A 411 17.80 -13.83 10.23
CA LEU A 411 19.05 -14.39 10.68
C LEU A 411 18.80 -15.33 11.86
N THR A 412 19.27 -16.56 11.75
CA THR A 412 19.17 -17.58 12.79
C THR A 412 20.54 -18.17 13.14
N LYS A 413 20.63 -18.77 14.30
CA LYS A 413 21.78 -19.59 14.72
C LYS A 413 21.27 -20.79 15.51
N ASP A 414 21.63 -21.99 15.08
CA ASP A 414 21.27 -23.24 15.73
C ASP A 414 19.76 -23.37 16.02
N GLY A 415 18.93 -22.97 15.04
CA GLY A 415 17.46 -23.04 15.10
C GLY A 415 16.77 -21.91 15.88
N ARG A 416 17.54 -20.94 16.42
CA ARG A 416 16.98 -19.79 17.14
C ARG A 416 17.19 -18.49 16.34
N ILE A 417 16.23 -17.60 16.42
CA ILE A 417 16.25 -16.30 15.80
C ILE A 417 17.30 -15.41 16.49
N ILE A 418 18.20 -14.84 15.69
CA ILE A 418 19.13 -13.78 16.11
C ILE A 418 18.55 -12.41 15.76
N ASP A 419 18.06 -12.27 14.51
CA ASP A 419 17.38 -11.08 14.02
C ASP A 419 16.25 -11.51 13.07
N GLY A 420 15.02 -11.37 13.54
CA GLY A 420 13.82 -11.70 12.78
C GLY A 420 13.43 -10.63 11.77
N PHE A 421 14.06 -9.45 11.82
CA PHE A 421 13.78 -8.29 10.96
C PHE A 421 15.01 -7.81 10.19
N ALA A 422 15.98 -8.67 9.99
CA ALA A 422 17.14 -8.37 9.18
C ALA A 422 16.75 -7.96 7.75
N ASN A 423 17.58 -7.14 7.14
CA ASN A 423 17.44 -6.70 5.76
C ASN A 423 18.75 -6.99 5.02
N LEU A 424 18.67 -7.67 3.87
CA LEU A 424 19.84 -8.05 3.10
C LEU A 424 20.75 -6.87 2.69
N ASN A 425 20.20 -5.66 2.59
CA ASN A 425 20.98 -4.49 2.19
C ASN A 425 21.65 -3.76 3.35
N THR A 426 21.11 -3.82 4.56
CA THR A 426 21.53 -2.97 5.67
C THR A 426 22.00 -3.71 6.92
N SER A 427 21.68 -5.01 7.07
CA SER A 427 22.00 -5.79 8.29
C SER A 427 23.28 -6.62 8.18
N PHE A 428 23.94 -6.65 6.98
CA PHE A 428 25.11 -7.48 6.72
C PHE A 428 26.27 -6.72 6.08
#